data_366727aee5662f76a30777abcd924a3f
#
_entry.id   366727aee5662f76a30777abcd924a3f
#
_cell.length_a   1.000
_cell.length_b   1.000
_cell.length_c   1.000
_cell.angle_alpha   90.00
_cell.angle_beta   90.00
_cell.angle_gamma   90.00
#
_symmetry.space_group_name_H-M   'P 1'
#
loop_
_entity.id
_entity.type
_entity.pdbx_description
1 polymer ?
#
loop_
_entity_poly.entity_id
_entity_poly.type
_entity_poly.pdbx_seq_one_letter_code
_entity_poly.pdbx_strand_id
1 'polypeptide(L)'
;MNKVIGILGGTFDPPHWGHIRLAEYFSRVLVLDELIWLPSGEPWQKGAHITPAKDRLAMTMAAADVLREEFQTKHISTVVTVDPMEIDRSGSSYTIDSAKEFRQQFGPDVSLIWLMGADSFLQLYTWNDWRDLSRYIHLAVASRPPYSIQKQLIDHPPLQAYYLDHQTKLAHDLCSKASGLIYLDEQLSIDLASSSLRPLLSSNNTANRIQEWLPKSIHALILKKGLYQSRR
;
A
#
# COMPACT_ATOMS: atom_id res chain seq x y z
N MET A 1 -16.13 8.17 18.59
CA MET A 1 -15.38 7.10 17.90
C MET A 1 -13.95 7.60 17.74
N ASN A 2 -12.97 6.73 17.86
CA ASN A 2 -11.58 7.09 17.62
C ASN A 2 -11.38 7.40 16.14
N LYS A 3 -10.47 8.32 15.81
CA LYS A 3 -10.08 8.58 14.42
C LYS A 3 -9.46 7.30 13.83
N VAL A 4 -9.84 6.95 12.59
CA VAL A 4 -9.37 5.76 11.87
C VAL A 4 -8.56 6.20 10.66
N ILE A 5 -7.28 5.87 10.64
CA ILE A 5 -6.34 6.28 9.59
C ILE A 5 -5.80 5.04 8.88
N GLY A 6 -6.02 4.97 7.57
CA GLY A 6 -5.38 3.99 6.69
C GLY A 6 -4.05 4.51 6.17
N ILE A 7 -3.03 3.66 6.15
CA ILE A 7 -1.71 3.97 5.59
C ILE A 7 -1.43 2.98 4.47
N LEU A 8 -1.31 3.46 3.24
CA LEU A 8 -0.91 2.65 2.10
C LEU A 8 0.56 2.92 1.77
N GLY A 9 1.43 2.07 2.33
CA GLY A 9 2.87 2.10 2.05
C GLY A 9 3.23 1.35 0.78
N GLY A 10 4.20 1.86 0.05
CA GLY A 10 4.67 1.16 -1.14
C GLY A 10 5.77 1.88 -1.91
N THR A 11 6.50 1.14 -2.76
CA THR A 11 7.50 1.74 -3.64
C THR A 11 6.85 2.59 -4.73
N PHE A 12 5.65 2.22 -5.20
CA PHE A 12 4.89 2.90 -6.24
C PHE A 12 5.71 3.18 -7.51
N ASP A 13 6.23 2.11 -8.09
CA ASP A 13 7.16 2.17 -9.23
C ASP A 13 6.65 1.37 -10.46
N PRO A 14 5.61 1.84 -11.16
CA PRO A 14 4.71 2.95 -10.83
C PRO A 14 3.52 2.55 -9.92
N PRO A 15 2.80 3.52 -9.32
CA PRO A 15 1.47 3.26 -8.79
C PRO A 15 0.51 2.90 -9.94
N HIS A 16 -0.47 2.05 -9.68
CA HIS A 16 -1.38 1.49 -10.70
C HIS A 16 -2.78 1.27 -10.14
N TRP A 17 -3.73 0.91 -10.98
CA TRP A 17 -5.12 0.68 -10.57
C TRP A 17 -5.24 -0.30 -9.40
N GLY A 18 -4.35 -1.29 -9.28
CA GLY A 18 -4.32 -2.19 -8.13
C GLY A 18 -4.17 -1.47 -6.79
N HIS A 19 -3.27 -0.48 -6.70
CA HIS A 19 -3.10 0.32 -5.49
C HIS A 19 -4.32 1.21 -5.23
N ILE A 20 -4.87 1.85 -6.26
CA ILE A 20 -6.05 2.73 -6.16
C ILE A 20 -7.27 1.92 -5.68
N ARG A 21 -7.50 0.73 -6.23
CA ARG A 21 -8.61 -0.14 -5.83
C ARG A 21 -8.45 -0.68 -4.41
N LEU A 22 -7.23 -1.03 -4.01
CA LEU A 22 -6.91 -1.42 -2.64
C LEU A 22 -7.25 -0.29 -1.66
N ALA A 23 -6.80 0.93 -1.99
CA ALA A 23 -7.05 2.13 -1.21
C ALA A 23 -8.55 2.44 -1.09
N GLU A 24 -9.27 2.44 -2.22
CA GLU A 24 -10.73 2.66 -2.25
C GLU A 24 -11.49 1.61 -1.42
N TYR A 25 -11.15 0.35 -1.65
CA TYR A 25 -11.82 -0.76 -0.98
C TYR A 25 -11.74 -0.64 0.54
N PHE A 26 -10.53 -0.52 1.08
CA PHE A 26 -10.36 -0.41 2.52
C PHE A 26 -10.88 0.91 3.10
N SER A 27 -10.86 2.01 2.35
CA SER A 27 -11.50 3.25 2.79
C SER A 27 -12.99 3.06 3.05
N ARG A 28 -13.67 2.25 2.24
CA ARG A 28 -15.09 1.94 2.42
C ARG A 28 -15.34 0.90 3.50
N VAL A 29 -14.59 -0.20 3.51
CA VAL A 29 -14.79 -1.33 4.44
C VAL A 29 -14.49 -0.90 5.89
N LEU A 30 -13.45 -0.09 6.08
CA LEU A 30 -13.00 0.39 7.38
C LEU A 30 -13.56 1.77 7.74
N VAL A 31 -14.32 2.39 6.84
CA VAL A 31 -14.87 3.75 7.02
C VAL A 31 -13.77 4.71 7.50
N LEU A 32 -12.67 4.78 6.73
CA LEU A 32 -11.51 5.58 7.11
C LEU A 32 -11.85 7.07 7.15
N ASP A 33 -11.40 7.78 8.19
CA ASP A 33 -11.42 9.24 8.24
C ASP A 33 -10.35 9.83 7.31
N GLU A 34 -9.18 9.17 7.27
CA GLU A 34 -8.05 9.60 6.45
C GLU A 34 -7.33 8.40 5.84
N LEU A 35 -6.87 8.56 4.60
CA LEU A 35 -6.00 7.63 3.89
C LEU A 35 -4.70 8.33 3.49
N ILE A 36 -3.59 7.83 4.00
CA ILE A 36 -2.25 8.35 3.73
C ILE A 36 -1.55 7.43 2.73
N TRP A 37 -1.17 7.96 1.56
CA TRP A 37 -0.23 7.29 0.67
C TRP A 37 1.19 7.59 1.13
N LEU A 38 1.99 6.55 1.36
CA LEU A 38 3.33 6.67 1.87
C LEU A 38 4.34 6.06 0.87
N PRO A 39 4.86 6.84 -0.08
CA PRO A 39 5.87 6.36 -1.01
C PRO A 39 7.21 6.13 -0.31
N SER A 40 7.79 4.93 -0.46
CA SER A 40 9.07 4.58 0.14
C SER A 40 10.20 5.47 -0.38
N GLY A 41 11.12 5.88 0.48
CA GLY A 41 12.34 6.60 0.10
C GLY A 41 13.34 5.65 -0.56
N GLU A 42 14.11 4.94 0.23
CA GLU A 42 15.09 3.92 -0.18
C GLU A 42 14.60 2.52 0.21
N PRO A 43 13.81 1.84 -0.64
CA PRO A 43 13.27 0.52 -0.32
C PRO A 43 14.38 -0.54 -0.38
N TRP A 44 14.83 -0.99 0.79
CA TRP A 44 15.94 -1.93 0.96
C TRP A 44 15.74 -3.30 0.28
N GLN A 45 14.49 -3.69 0.03
CA GLN A 45 14.14 -4.97 -0.62
C GLN A 45 14.30 -4.95 -2.13
N LYS A 46 14.55 -3.80 -2.75
CA LYS A 46 14.58 -3.65 -4.21
C LYS A 46 15.95 -3.19 -4.66
N GLY A 47 16.49 -3.85 -5.71
CA GLY A 47 17.81 -3.57 -6.25
C GLY A 47 17.95 -2.20 -6.96
N ALA A 48 19.13 -1.94 -7.53
CA ALA A 48 19.59 -0.65 -8.04
C ALA A 48 18.79 0.01 -9.20
N HIS A 49 17.72 -0.61 -9.68
CA HIS A 49 16.94 -0.13 -10.84
C HIS A 49 15.55 0.42 -10.46
N ILE A 50 15.49 1.19 -9.38
CA ILE A 50 14.26 1.84 -8.95
C ILE A 50 14.21 3.25 -9.53
N THR A 51 13.02 3.68 -9.99
CA THR A 51 12.78 5.06 -10.40
C THR A 51 13.10 6.01 -9.24
N PRO A 52 13.75 7.17 -9.50
CA PRO A 52 14.09 8.13 -8.46
C PRO A 52 12.92 8.48 -7.56
N ALA A 53 13.15 8.62 -6.26
CA ALA A 53 12.11 8.85 -5.25
C ALA A 53 11.22 10.06 -5.60
N LYS A 54 11.80 11.15 -6.12
CA LYS A 54 11.08 12.35 -6.59
C LYS A 54 10.07 12.02 -7.70
N ASP A 55 10.40 11.12 -8.62
CA ASP A 55 9.50 10.75 -9.72
C ASP A 55 8.41 9.81 -9.22
N ARG A 56 8.73 8.91 -8.28
CA ARG A 56 7.74 8.04 -7.63
C ARG A 56 6.76 8.85 -6.78
N LEU A 57 7.24 9.87 -6.06
CA LEU A 57 6.38 10.81 -5.34
C LEU A 57 5.41 11.52 -6.29
N ALA A 58 5.90 12.06 -7.41
CA ALA A 58 5.04 12.73 -8.38
C ALA A 58 3.96 11.80 -8.95
N MET A 59 4.31 10.53 -9.26
CA MET A 59 3.33 9.54 -9.70
C MET A 59 2.34 9.15 -8.59
N THR A 60 2.80 9.07 -7.35
CA THR A 60 1.93 8.79 -6.17
C THR A 60 0.94 9.93 -5.93
N MET A 61 1.38 11.18 -6.06
CA MET A 61 0.49 12.34 -5.98
C MET A 61 -0.61 12.28 -7.06
N ALA A 62 -0.23 11.94 -8.30
CA ALA A 62 -1.20 11.77 -9.39
C ALA A 62 -2.17 10.60 -9.13
N ALA A 63 -1.75 9.52 -8.48
CA ALA A 63 -2.63 8.42 -8.07
C ALA A 63 -3.61 8.85 -6.97
N ALA A 64 -3.13 9.63 -6.00
CA ALA A 64 -3.97 10.18 -4.95
C ALA A 64 -5.01 11.17 -5.50
N ASP A 65 -4.66 11.99 -6.50
CA ASP A 65 -5.61 12.89 -7.17
C ASP A 65 -6.73 12.11 -7.87
N VAL A 66 -6.40 11.03 -8.60
CA VAL A 66 -7.40 10.15 -9.21
C VAL A 66 -8.34 9.57 -8.15
N LEU A 67 -7.80 9.14 -7.01
CA LEU A 67 -8.61 8.59 -5.93
C LEU A 67 -9.51 9.66 -5.28
N ARG A 68 -9.03 10.90 -5.11
CA ARG A 68 -9.84 12.03 -4.62
C ARG A 68 -11.03 12.31 -5.54
N GLU A 69 -10.82 12.32 -6.85
CA GLU A 69 -11.89 12.49 -7.85
C GLU A 69 -12.91 11.35 -7.77
N GLU A 70 -12.46 10.09 -7.64
CA GLU A 70 -13.35 8.94 -7.44
C GLU A 70 -14.14 9.06 -6.13
N PHE A 71 -13.52 9.50 -5.03
CA PHE A 71 -14.20 9.66 -3.74
C PHE A 71 -15.26 10.76 -3.79
N GLN A 72 -14.98 11.89 -4.43
CA GLN A 72 -15.98 12.93 -4.67
C GLN A 72 -17.18 12.39 -5.46
N THR A 73 -16.94 11.66 -6.54
CA THR A 73 -17.99 11.10 -7.39
C THR A 73 -18.83 10.04 -6.64
N LYS A 74 -18.21 9.26 -5.76
CA LYS A 74 -18.85 8.18 -4.98
C LYS A 74 -19.35 8.65 -3.61
N HIS A 75 -19.22 9.93 -3.28
CA HIS A 75 -19.59 10.52 -1.97
C HIS A 75 -18.90 9.81 -0.78
N ILE A 76 -17.62 9.44 -0.93
CA ILE A 76 -16.79 8.86 0.13
C ILE A 76 -16.11 10.02 0.87
N SER A 77 -16.29 10.10 2.19
CA SER A 77 -15.82 11.21 3.02
C SER A 77 -14.35 11.12 3.44
N THR A 78 -13.67 10.00 3.15
CA THR A 78 -12.26 9.79 3.52
C THR A 78 -11.36 10.87 2.92
N VAL A 79 -10.58 11.55 3.75
CA VAL A 79 -9.56 12.52 3.29
C VAL A 79 -8.36 11.75 2.75
N VAL A 80 -7.91 12.05 1.53
CA VAL A 80 -6.75 11.39 0.90
C VAL A 80 -5.55 12.33 0.91
N THR A 81 -4.45 11.89 1.53
CA THR A 81 -3.19 12.62 1.62
C THR A 81 -2.02 11.81 1.04
N VAL A 82 -0.90 12.47 0.77
CA VAL A 82 0.38 11.84 0.42
C VAL A 82 1.42 12.38 1.38
N ASP A 83 2.09 11.50 2.10
CA ASP A 83 3.13 11.87 3.05
C ASP A 83 4.50 11.48 2.49
N PRO A 84 5.44 12.42 2.27
CA PRO A 84 6.77 12.15 1.76
C PRO A 84 7.78 11.73 2.85
N MET A 85 7.37 11.49 4.08
CA MET A 85 8.27 11.30 5.24
C MET A 85 9.37 10.26 5.00
N GLU A 86 9.07 9.15 4.31
CA GLU A 86 10.11 8.15 3.98
C GLU A 86 11.07 8.64 2.90
N ILE A 87 10.63 9.52 1.99
CA ILE A 87 11.47 10.13 0.95
C ILE A 87 12.39 11.19 1.55
N ASP A 88 11.89 11.94 2.53
CA ASP A 88 12.64 13.00 3.20
C ASP A 88 13.60 12.45 4.26
N ARG A 89 13.39 11.21 4.70
CA ARG A 89 14.29 10.50 5.63
C ARG A 89 15.51 9.98 4.89
N SER A 90 16.70 10.19 5.45
CA SER A 90 17.93 9.57 4.95
C SER A 90 18.05 8.10 5.37
N GLY A 91 18.53 7.26 4.44
CA GLY A 91 18.74 5.82 4.69
C GLY A 91 17.54 4.96 4.34
N SER A 92 17.62 3.68 4.69
CA SER A 92 16.64 2.67 4.32
C SER A 92 15.26 2.95 4.93
N SER A 93 14.21 2.80 4.12
CA SER A 93 12.82 2.92 4.58
C SER A 93 12.36 1.60 5.21
N TYR A 94 12.21 1.59 6.53
CA TYR A 94 11.63 0.48 7.26
C TYR A 94 10.22 0.83 7.76
N THR A 95 9.27 -0.03 7.51
CA THR A 95 7.87 0.16 7.93
C THR A 95 7.73 0.37 9.44
N ILE A 96 8.56 -0.30 10.24
CA ILE A 96 8.52 -0.15 11.70
C ILE A 96 8.83 1.29 12.15
N ASP A 97 9.76 1.97 11.47
CA ASP A 97 10.11 3.34 11.82
C ASP A 97 8.96 4.30 11.46
N SER A 98 8.37 4.12 10.30
CA SER A 98 7.19 4.89 9.87
C SER A 98 5.98 4.63 10.79
N ALA A 99 5.78 3.39 11.23
CA ALA A 99 4.72 3.05 12.18
C ALA A 99 4.92 3.73 13.54
N LYS A 100 6.15 3.79 14.05
CA LYS A 100 6.50 4.50 15.29
C LYS A 100 6.26 6.01 15.14
N GLU A 101 6.69 6.60 14.03
CA GLU A 101 6.56 8.03 13.75
C GLU A 101 5.08 8.44 13.64
N PHE A 102 4.25 7.68 12.91
CA PHE A 102 2.81 7.91 12.86
C PHE A 102 2.15 7.73 14.24
N ARG A 103 2.56 6.75 15.02
CA ARG A 103 2.04 6.57 16.39
C ARG A 103 2.39 7.76 17.29
N GLN A 104 3.58 8.32 17.16
CA GLN A 104 3.97 9.53 17.87
C GLN A 104 3.17 10.75 17.39
N GLN A 105 2.97 10.90 16.09
CA GLN A 105 2.25 12.03 15.47
C GLN A 105 0.76 12.04 15.83
N PHE A 106 0.09 10.89 15.74
CA PHE A 106 -1.36 10.81 15.92
C PHE A 106 -1.81 10.47 17.34
N GLY A 107 -0.89 10.07 18.21
CA GLY A 107 -1.19 9.72 19.60
C GLY A 107 -1.61 8.27 19.83
N PRO A 108 -1.82 7.86 21.08
CA PRO A 108 -2.01 6.46 21.46
C PRO A 108 -3.39 5.89 21.09
N ASP A 109 -4.41 6.72 20.94
CA ASP A 109 -5.80 6.28 20.82
C ASP A 109 -6.31 6.16 19.38
N VAL A 110 -5.59 6.75 18.42
CA VAL A 110 -5.97 6.72 16.99
C VAL A 110 -5.78 5.31 16.44
N SER A 111 -6.77 4.78 15.72
CA SER A 111 -6.60 3.53 14.98
C SER A 111 -5.72 3.77 13.76
N LEU A 112 -4.52 3.18 13.73
CA LEU A 112 -3.61 3.21 12.60
C LEU A 112 -3.62 1.86 11.90
N ILE A 113 -3.97 1.83 10.61
CA ILE A 113 -4.17 0.60 9.85
C ILE A 113 -3.27 0.61 8.61
N TRP A 114 -2.30 -0.31 8.55
CA TRP A 114 -1.46 -0.50 7.37
C TRP A 114 -2.17 -1.36 6.34
N LEU A 115 -2.37 -0.81 5.16
CA LEU A 115 -3.07 -1.46 4.05
C LEU A 115 -2.06 -2.13 3.14
N MET A 116 -2.26 -3.42 2.84
CA MET A 116 -1.35 -4.17 1.98
C MET A 116 -2.03 -5.30 1.21
N GLY A 117 -1.38 -5.74 0.13
CA GLY A 117 -1.77 -6.96 -0.56
C GLY A 117 -1.18 -8.22 0.09
N ALA A 118 -1.75 -9.37 -0.24
CA ALA A 118 -1.31 -10.69 0.22
C ALA A 118 0.18 -10.95 -0.03
N ASP A 119 0.69 -10.56 -1.19
CA ASP A 119 2.10 -10.77 -1.55
C ASP A 119 3.05 -10.08 -0.56
N SER A 120 2.71 -8.85 -0.13
CA SER A 120 3.48 -8.12 0.89
C SER A 120 3.34 -8.75 2.28
N PHE A 121 2.14 -9.20 2.64
CA PHE A 121 1.91 -9.87 3.91
C PHE A 121 2.68 -11.20 4.03
N LEU A 122 2.69 -12.00 2.97
CA LEU A 122 3.45 -13.26 2.95
C LEU A 122 4.97 -13.06 3.01
N GLN A 123 5.46 -11.86 2.71
CA GLN A 123 6.86 -11.47 2.85
C GLN A 123 7.14 -10.71 4.17
N LEU A 124 6.13 -10.51 5.03
CA LEU A 124 6.24 -9.70 6.23
C LEU A 124 7.38 -10.15 7.16
N TYR A 125 7.62 -11.46 7.23
CA TYR A 125 8.69 -12.05 8.05
C TYR A 125 10.11 -11.61 7.63
N THR A 126 10.26 -11.01 6.45
CA THR A 126 11.53 -10.44 5.99
C THR A 126 11.70 -8.97 6.39
N TRP A 127 10.65 -8.31 6.90
CA TRP A 127 10.70 -6.90 7.24
C TRP A 127 11.44 -6.69 8.57
N ASN A 128 12.12 -5.55 8.66
CA ASN A 128 12.83 -5.20 9.90
C ASN A 128 11.84 -5.10 11.07
N ASP A 129 12.16 -5.74 12.20
CA ASP A 129 11.36 -5.73 13.43
C ASP A 129 9.85 -5.99 13.22
N TRP A 130 9.51 -6.82 12.24
CA TRP A 130 8.14 -7.05 11.78
C TRP A 130 7.16 -7.49 12.89
N ARG A 131 7.65 -8.21 13.92
CA ARG A 131 6.82 -8.64 15.05
C ARG A 131 6.37 -7.49 15.91
N ASP A 132 7.14 -6.40 15.95
CA ASP A 132 6.81 -5.22 16.75
C ASP A 132 5.77 -4.31 16.09
N LEU A 133 5.44 -4.54 14.80
CA LEU A 133 4.43 -3.75 14.09
C LEU A 133 3.09 -3.71 14.81
N SER A 134 2.63 -4.85 15.38
CA SER A 134 1.38 -4.93 16.11
C SER A 134 1.30 -4.02 17.34
N ARG A 135 2.42 -3.53 17.86
CA ARG A 135 2.44 -2.55 18.95
C ARG A 135 2.00 -1.15 18.50
N TYR A 136 2.13 -0.85 17.21
CA TYR A 136 1.95 0.50 16.68
C TYR A 136 0.77 0.61 15.70
N ILE A 137 0.50 -0.44 14.94
CA ILE A 137 -0.47 -0.45 13.85
C ILE A 137 -1.27 -1.75 13.81
N HIS A 138 -2.42 -1.70 13.12
CA HIS A 138 -3.11 -2.87 12.60
C HIS A 138 -2.61 -3.20 11.18
N LEU A 139 -2.88 -4.42 10.70
CA LEU A 139 -2.67 -4.80 9.31
C LEU A 139 -4.03 -5.14 8.68
N ALA A 140 -4.37 -4.50 7.57
CA ALA A 140 -5.49 -4.87 6.71
C ALA A 140 -4.94 -5.42 5.39
N VAL A 141 -5.19 -6.70 5.15
CA VAL A 141 -4.58 -7.46 4.06
C VAL A 141 -5.66 -7.87 3.07
N ALA A 142 -5.51 -7.44 1.82
CA ALA A 142 -6.36 -7.91 0.73
C ALA A 142 -5.74 -9.13 0.05
N SER A 143 -6.51 -10.21 0.00
CA SER A 143 -6.17 -11.42 -0.74
C SER A 143 -7.06 -11.56 -1.97
N ARG A 144 -6.60 -12.29 -2.95
CA ARG A 144 -7.34 -12.56 -4.17
C ARG A 144 -7.58 -14.05 -4.36
N PRO A 145 -8.79 -14.48 -4.73
CA PRO A 145 -9.02 -15.84 -5.20
C PRO A 145 -8.18 -16.14 -6.46
N PRO A 146 -7.67 -17.39 -6.66
CA PRO A 146 -7.92 -18.56 -5.84
C PRO A 146 -6.90 -18.76 -4.69
N TYR A 147 -6.06 -17.77 -4.41
CA TYR A 147 -4.99 -17.89 -3.43
C TYR A 147 -5.53 -17.67 -2.02
N SER A 148 -5.65 -18.74 -1.24
CA SER A 148 -5.89 -18.63 0.19
C SER A 148 -4.58 -18.32 0.90
N ILE A 149 -4.49 -17.14 1.51
CA ILE A 149 -3.33 -16.77 2.37
C ILE A 149 -3.13 -17.82 3.45
N GLN A 150 -4.21 -18.31 4.05
CA GLN A 150 -4.15 -19.29 5.13
C GLN A 150 -3.42 -20.58 4.72
N LYS A 151 -3.59 -21.04 3.47
CA LYS A 151 -2.84 -22.19 2.96
C LYS A 151 -1.36 -21.91 2.78
N GLN A 152 -1.01 -20.69 2.34
CA GLN A 152 0.38 -20.29 2.13
C GLN A 152 1.12 -20.01 3.44
N LEU A 153 0.40 -19.61 4.51
CA LEU A 153 0.99 -19.41 5.83
C LEU A 153 1.56 -20.70 6.44
N ILE A 154 1.09 -21.88 6.01
CA ILE A 154 1.62 -23.18 6.46
C ILE A 154 3.12 -23.29 6.15
N ASP A 155 3.56 -22.73 5.03
CA ASP A 155 4.96 -22.77 4.60
C ASP A 155 5.85 -21.77 5.38
N HIS A 156 5.24 -20.90 6.22
CA HIS A 156 5.91 -19.87 7.01
C HIS A 156 5.47 -19.89 8.48
N PRO A 157 5.87 -20.93 9.27
CA PRO A 157 5.36 -21.13 10.63
C PRO A 157 5.49 -19.92 11.57
N PRO A 158 6.58 -19.11 11.55
CA PRO A 158 6.68 -17.92 12.39
C PRO A 158 5.65 -16.84 12.04
N LEU A 159 5.33 -16.66 10.75
CA LEU A 159 4.31 -15.72 10.29
C LEU A 159 2.91 -16.26 10.58
N GLN A 160 2.72 -17.56 10.44
CA GLN A 160 1.45 -18.22 10.78
C GLN A 160 1.11 -18.03 12.27
N ALA A 161 2.08 -18.27 13.17
CA ALA A 161 1.88 -18.05 14.60
C ALA A 161 1.52 -16.61 14.91
N TYR A 162 2.27 -15.65 14.35
CA TYR A 162 1.97 -14.22 14.51
C TYR A 162 0.58 -13.86 14.00
N TYR A 163 0.17 -14.39 12.86
CA TYR A 163 -1.18 -14.18 12.34
C TYR A 163 -2.25 -14.73 13.29
N LEU A 164 -2.09 -15.96 13.78
CA LEU A 164 -3.04 -16.59 14.68
C LEU A 164 -3.22 -15.83 16.00
N ASP A 165 -2.13 -15.24 16.52
CA ASP A 165 -2.14 -14.44 17.76
C ASP A 165 -2.85 -13.08 17.58
N HIS A 166 -2.90 -12.53 16.35
CA HIS A 166 -3.37 -11.17 16.08
C HIS A 166 -4.63 -11.11 15.18
N GLN A 167 -5.11 -12.25 14.65
CA GLN A 167 -6.19 -12.25 13.68
C GLN A 167 -7.53 -11.77 14.26
N THR A 168 -8.29 -11.08 13.40
CA THR A 168 -9.71 -10.83 13.59
C THR A 168 -10.50 -11.17 12.33
N LYS A 169 -11.77 -11.54 12.51
CA LYS A 169 -12.70 -11.80 11.38
C LYS A 169 -13.55 -10.59 11.03
N LEU A 170 -13.55 -9.57 11.88
CA LEU A 170 -14.41 -8.40 11.74
C LEU A 170 -13.55 -7.16 11.44
N ALA A 171 -13.76 -6.55 10.28
CA ALA A 171 -13.09 -5.29 9.90
C ALA A 171 -13.30 -4.19 10.95
N HIS A 172 -14.49 -4.13 11.56
CA HIS A 172 -14.83 -3.14 12.58
C HIS A 172 -13.95 -3.22 13.84
N ASP A 173 -13.37 -4.38 14.17
CA ASP A 173 -12.48 -4.51 15.32
C ASP A 173 -11.23 -3.63 15.18
N LEU A 174 -10.74 -3.41 13.94
CA LEU A 174 -9.62 -2.52 13.66
C LEU A 174 -9.96 -1.07 14.03
N CYS A 175 -11.22 -0.67 13.86
CA CYS A 175 -11.66 0.69 14.13
C CYS A 175 -11.89 0.96 15.63
N SER A 176 -12.02 -0.09 16.46
CA SER A 176 -12.31 0.00 17.89
C SER A 176 -11.08 0.00 18.79
N LYS A 177 -9.91 -0.34 18.24
CA LYS A 177 -8.61 -0.41 18.93
C LYS A 177 -7.58 0.46 18.22
N ALA A 178 -6.51 0.82 18.90
CA ALA A 178 -5.45 1.64 18.32
C ALA A 178 -4.51 0.84 17.40
N SER A 179 -4.23 -0.44 17.73
CA SER A 179 -3.28 -1.31 17.02
C SER A 179 -3.45 -2.78 17.40
N GLY A 180 -2.69 -3.67 16.82
CA GLY A 180 -2.49 -5.03 17.28
C GLY A 180 -3.28 -6.11 16.57
N LEU A 181 -4.14 -5.78 15.62
CA LEU A 181 -4.97 -6.78 14.93
C LEU A 181 -4.56 -6.93 13.46
N ILE A 182 -4.84 -8.12 12.92
CA ILE A 182 -4.68 -8.46 11.50
C ILE A 182 -6.02 -8.91 10.94
N TYR A 183 -6.52 -8.18 9.96
CA TYR A 183 -7.73 -8.52 9.21
C TYR A 183 -7.36 -8.96 7.79
N LEU A 184 -7.78 -10.18 7.41
CA LEU A 184 -7.65 -10.69 6.06
C LEU A 184 -8.98 -10.58 5.33
N ASP A 185 -8.98 -9.91 4.19
CA ASP A 185 -10.12 -9.80 3.30
C ASP A 185 -9.86 -10.51 1.98
N GLU A 186 -10.76 -11.43 1.60
CA GLU A 186 -10.63 -12.24 0.38
C GLU A 186 -11.58 -11.78 -0.74
N GLN A 187 -12.25 -10.63 -0.58
CA GLN A 187 -13.23 -10.16 -1.56
C GLN A 187 -12.61 -9.30 -2.67
N LEU A 188 -11.45 -8.69 -2.41
CA LEU A 188 -10.80 -7.83 -3.38
C LEU A 188 -9.95 -8.62 -4.37
N SER A 189 -10.44 -8.76 -5.61
CA SER A 189 -9.71 -9.44 -6.69
C SER A 189 -8.98 -8.43 -7.57
N ILE A 190 -7.67 -8.22 -7.34
CA ILE A 190 -6.84 -7.35 -8.19
C ILE A 190 -5.56 -8.10 -8.56
N ASP A 191 -5.38 -8.34 -9.87
CA ASP A 191 -4.20 -9.01 -10.39
C ASP A 191 -3.27 -8.02 -11.12
N LEU A 192 -2.70 -7.08 -10.36
CA LEU A 192 -1.75 -6.10 -10.88
C LEU A 192 -0.55 -5.95 -9.93
N ALA A 193 0.65 -6.01 -10.52
CA ALA A 193 1.89 -5.74 -9.81
C ALA A 193 2.77 -4.79 -10.63
N SER A 194 3.40 -3.81 -9.98
CA SER A 194 4.31 -2.85 -10.66
C SER A 194 5.45 -3.56 -11.39
N SER A 195 5.96 -4.67 -10.84
CA SER A 195 7.02 -5.48 -11.47
C SER A 195 6.60 -6.06 -12.83
N SER A 196 5.33 -6.46 -12.97
CA SER A 196 4.79 -6.96 -14.23
C SER A 196 4.51 -5.85 -15.24
N LEU A 197 4.26 -4.61 -14.76
CA LEU A 197 3.97 -3.47 -15.62
C LEU A 197 5.21 -2.84 -16.25
N ARG A 198 6.33 -2.77 -15.53
CA ARG A 198 7.55 -2.10 -16.03
C ARG A 198 8.06 -2.63 -17.38
N PRO A 199 8.15 -3.96 -17.63
CA PRO A 199 8.54 -4.47 -18.95
C PRO A 199 7.56 -4.07 -20.05
N LEU A 200 6.26 -3.97 -19.73
CA LEU A 200 5.23 -3.58 -20.70
C LEU A 200 5.30 -2.10 -21.05
N LEU A 201 5.69 -1.23 -20.09
CA LEU A 201 5.88 0.20 -20.33
C LEU A 201 7.11 0.50 -21.22
N SER A 202 8.08 -0.41 -21.28
CA SER A 202 9.26 -0.27 -22.14
C SER A 202 9.01 -0.72 -23.59
N SER A 203 7.90 -1.41 -23.86
CA SER A 203 7.56 -1.91 -25.20
C SER A 203 6.54 -0.99 -25.89
N ASN A 204 6.85 -0.57 -27.12
CA ASN A 204 5.97 0.29 -27.93
C ASN A 204 4.64 -0.40 -28.34
N ASN A 205 4.45 -1.68 -28.03
CA ASN A 205 3.33 -2.49 -28.54
C ASN A 205 2.11 -2.51 -27.61
N THR A 206 2.12 -1.81 -26.47
CA THR A 206 1.09 -1.91 -25.44
C THR A 206 0.25 -0.65 -25.24
N ALA A 207 0.43 0.37 -26.10
CA ALA A 207 -0.20 1.69 -25.97
C ALA A 207 -1.74 1.63 -25.76
N ASN A 208 -2.42 0.69 -26.41
CA ASN A 208 -3.89 0.57 -26.34
C ASN A 208 -4.41 -0.08 -25.03
N ARG A 209 -3.56 -0.80 -24.30
CA ARG A 209 -3.95 -1.53 -23.07
C ARG A 209 -3.44 -0.89 -21.78
N ILE A 210 -2.56 0.09 -21.88
CA ILE A 210 -1.96 0.74 -20.70
C ILE A 210 -3.02 1.33 -19.78
N GLN A 211 -4.11 1.86 -20.32
CA GLN A 211 -5.20 2.45 -19.52
C GLN A 211 -5.95 1.42 -18.65
N GLU A 212 -5.87 0.14 -18.99
CA GLU A 212 -6.41 -0.94 -18.15
C GLU A 212 -5.61 -1.10 -16.84
N TRP A 213 -4.34 -0.68 -16.85
CA TRP A 213 -3.41 -0.87 -15.74
C TRP A 213 -3.07 0.43 -15.00
N LEU A 214 -3.00 1.54 -15.75
CA LEU A 214 -2.58 2.84 -15.24
C LEU A 214 -3.62 3.92 -15.51
N PRO A 215 -3.88 4.81 -14.53
CA PRO A 215 -4.55 6.09 -14.80
C PRO A 215 -3.84 6.90 -15.88
N LYS A 216 -4.62 7.65 -16.67
CA LYS A 216 -4.10 8.50 -17.76
C LYS A 216 -3.07 9.51 -17.26
N SER A 217 -3.28 10.11 -16.10
CA SER A 217 -2.37 11.09 -15.48
C SER A 217 -1.01 10.49 -15.19
N ILE A 218 -0.95 9.27 -14.65
CA ILE A 218 0.30 8.58 -14.35
C ILE A 218 1.02 8.21 -15.65
N HIS A 219 0.30 7.67 -16.64
CA HIS A 219 0.89 7.37 -17.94
C HIS A 219 1.48 8.61 -18.62
N ALA A 220 0.78 9.74 -18.57
CA ALA A 220 1.28 11.01 -19.10
C ALA A 220 2.57 11.47 -18.41
N LEU A 221 2.68 11.31 -17.08
CA LEU A 221 3.91 11.60 -16.33
C LEU A 221 5.07 10.69 -16.76
N ILE A 222 4.81 9.38 -16.92
CA ILE A 222 5.80 8.41 -17.39
C ILE A 222 6.37 8.82 -18.75
N LEU A 223 5.49 9.17 -19.70
CA LEU A 223 5.91 9.61 -21.04
C LEU A 223 6.66 10.92 -20.99
N LYS A 224 6.15 11.92 -20.26
CA LYS A 224 6.79 13.24 -20.13
C LYS A 224 8.19 13.17 -19.55
N LYS A 225 8.44 12.25 -18.62
CA LYS A 225 9.72 12.09 -17.93
C LYS A 225 10.63 11.02 -18.57
N GLY A 226 10.16 10.32 -19.61
CA GLY A 226 10.91 9.24 -20.25
C GLY A 226 11.22 8.07 -19.33
N LEU A 227 10.32 7.77 -18.35
CA LEU A 227 10.53 6.69 -17.39
C LEU A 227 10.26 5.33 -18.04
N TYR A 228 10.94 4.29 -17.55
CA TYR A 228 10.82 2.89 -17.99
C TYR A 228 11.20 2.63 -19.46
N GLN A 229 11.80 3.60 -20.15
CA GLN A 229 12.29 3.37 -21.51
C GLN A 229 13.57 2.55 -21.48
N SER A 230 13.68 1.54 -22.35
CA SER A 230 14.93 0.81 -22.56
C SER A 230 15.99 1.83 -23.01
N ARG A 231 17.07 2.00 -22.25
CA ARG A 231 18.23 2.76 -22.75
C ARG A 231 18.71 2.05 -24.03
N ARG A 232 18.60 2.72 -25.15
CA ARG A 232 19.20 2.29 -26.43
C ARG A 232 20.71 2.27 -26.32
#